data_7e0baa557ae0904a718756ade68b6893
#
_entry.id   7e0baa557ae0904a718756ade68b6893
#
_cell.length_a   1.000
_cell.length_b   1.000
_cell.length_c   1.000
_cell.angle_alpha   90.00
_cell.angle_beta   90.00
_cell.angle_gamma   90.00
#
_symmetry.space_group_name_H-M   'P 1'
#
loop_
_entity.id
_entity.type
_entity.pdbx_description
1 polymer ?
#
loop_
_entity_poly.entity_id
_entity_poly.type
_entity_poly.pdbx_seq_one_letter_code
_entity_poly.pdbx_strand_id
1 'polypeptide(L)'
;MRQRLFIGSSGEAMDVCRAVQQELDRDFDVTIWDQGAFRPTYDAIDSLRVELDSSDAGVFVLTPDDLTESRGRSSPTARDNVILELGMFIGRLGRDRTFVLAPDKSAIRLPSDLNGITTVHYDAERFDRRQRAAVGSACTRITQALKSIQPQVSPEPRFRARLDRAMSRLSKDLEDLLAGHGTARRHADGLSAWPGSISFQLGRATVHLEVGRIQDYQPTDTRSVVVLPVNEYFDDGCISDPSGSLGAFVQHHFKDSLATFTEQIRAAVDDVPSRRVPRNERQIDESYGIGEAIFLSELQPDYRLILVSVTTERTRVGLHAEPHFIYAALEGVIEKMNEHRLNSLVMPVLGSGHGEISLPAAILFNLLAIRSILGEDRGRHVREVRLIVFDGDAAKISPESMHDILSRVTPPSASD
;
A
#
# COMPACT_ATOMS: atom_id res chain seq x y z
N MET A 1 -14.91 -17.70 5.50
CA MET A 1 -15.44 -16.47 6.14
C MET A 1 -16.53 -15.90 5.26
N ARG A 2 -17.53 -15.22 5.84
CA ARG A 2 -18.50 -14.44 5.04
C ARG A 2 -17.82 -13.15 4.56
N GLN A 3 -18.16 -12.69 3.36
CA GLN A 3 -17.71 -11.39 2.87
C GLN A 3 -18.29 -10.28 3.74
N ARG A 4 -17.48 -9.27 4.08
CA ARG A 4 -17.89 -8.12 4.88
C ARG A 4 -18.43 -7.04 3.97
N LEU A 5 -19.64 -6.58 4.28
CA LEU A 5 -20.38 -5.61 3.52
C LEU A 5 -20.64 -4.36 4.38
N PHE A 6 -20.19 -3.21 3.91
CA PHE A 6 -20.51 -1.93 4.55
C PHE A 6 -21.75 -1.29 3.91
N ILE A 7 -22.62 -0.70 4.74
CA ILE A 7 -23.76 0.10 4.28
C ILE A 7 -23.56 1.54 4.73
N GLY A 8 -23.40 2.45 3.77
CA GLY A 8 -23.34 3.90 3.96
C GLY A 8 -24.66 4.59 3.58
N SER A 9 -25.03 5.62 4.30
CA SER A 9 -26.24 6.44 4.03
C SER A 9 -26.24 7.75 4.80
N SER A 10 -27.18 8.62 4.48
CA SER A 10 -27.62 9.70 5.37
C SER A 10 -28.38 9.15 6.59
N GLY A 11 -28.54 9.98 7.63
CA GLY A 11 -29.33 9.63 8.79
C GLY A 11 -30.82 9.39 8.46
N GLU A 12 -31.31 10.06 7.44
CA GLU A 12 -32.70 9.98 6.95
C GLU A 12 -33.02 8.62 6.32
N ALA A 13 -32.02 7.94 5.77
CA ALA A 13 -32.17 6.64 5.11
C ALA A 13 -31.93 5.43 6.05
N MET A 14 -31.78 5.64 7.34
CA MET A 14 -31.41 4.59 8.31
C MET A 14 -32.37 3.40 8.34
N ASP A 15 -33.69 3.63 8.20
CA ASP A 15 -34.68 2.55 8.18
C ASP A 15 -34.49 1.65 6.93
N VAL A 16 -34.11 2.24 5.80
CA VAL A 16 -33.76 1.47 4.57
C VAL A 16 -32.52 0.65 4.82
N CYS A 17 -31.49 1.22 5.44
CA CYS A 17 -30.24 0.50 5.76
C CYS A 17 -30.50 -0.73 6.65
N ARG A 18 -31.33 -0.58 7.68
CA ARG A 18 -31.71 -1.70 8.56
C ARG A 18 -32.48 -2.79 7.85
N ALA A 19 -33.40 -2.43 6.94
CA ALA A 19 -34.12 -3.40 6.13
C ALA A 19 -33.18 -4.14 5.15
N VAL A 20 -32.22 -3.44 4.56
CA VAL A 20 -31.19 -4.01 3.68
C VAL A 20 -30.26 -4.93 4.48
N GLN A 21 -29.78 -4.51 5.65
CA GLN A 21 -28.97 -5.35 6.54
C GLN A 21 -29.66 -6.66 6.86
N GLN A 22 -30.93 -6.63 7.29
CA GLN A 22 -31.70 -7.84 7.61
C GLN A 22 -31.85 -8.83 6.44
N GLU A 23 -31.87 -8.34 5.20
CA GLU A 23 -31.93 -9.20 4.02
C GLU A 23 -30.55 -9.76 3.65
N LEU A 24 -29.47 -8.94 3.75
CA LEU A 24 -28.13 -9.30 3.34
C LEU A 24 -27.35 -10.09 4.39
N ASP A 25 -27.65 -9.96 5.69
CA ASP A 25 -27.00 -10.69 6.80
C ASP A 25 -27.08 -12.21 6.67
N ARG A 26 -27.97 -12.73 5.83
CA ARG A 26 -28.07 -14.16 5.55
C ARG A 26 -26.83 -14.69 4.83
N ASP A 27 -26.28 -13.87 3.94
CA ASP A 27 -25.19 -14.25 3.03
C ASP A 27 -23.86 -13.57 3.37
N PHE A 28 -23.88 -12.39 3.96
CA PHE A 28 -22.75 -11.52 4.24
C PHE A 28 -22.64 -11.20 5.74
N ASP A 29 -21.52 -10.62 6.14
CA ASP A 29 -21.30 -9.97 7.44
C ASP A 29 -21.49 -8.47 7.25
N VAL A 30 -22.66 -7.94 7.63
CA VAL A 30 -23.10 -6.60 7.24
C VAL A 30 -22.96 -5.62 8.39
N THR A 31 -22.23 -4.53 8.17
CA THR A 31 -22.07 -3.42 9.11
C THR A 31 -22.69 -2.14 8.52
N ILE A 32 -23.57 -1.46 9.29
CA ILE A 32 -24.08 -0.12 8.97
C ILE A 32 -23.16 0.93 9.61
N TRP A 33 -23.01 2.07 8.96
CA TRP A 33 -22.14 3.15 9.40
C TRP A 33 -22.38 3.62 10.86
N ASP A 34 -23.60 3.49 11.41
CA ASP A 34 -23.95 3.86 12.80
C ASP A 34 -23.59 2.78 13.84
N GLN A 35 -23.12 1.60 13.42
CA GLN A 35 -22.84 0.45 14.28
C GLN A 35 -21.35 0.37 14.68
N GLY A 36 -20.77 1.50 15.10
CA GLY A 36 -19.41 1.54 15.64
C GLY A 36 -18.33 1.87 14.60
N ALA A 37 -18.72 2.23 13.37
CA ALA A 37 -17.79 2.69 12.33
C ALA A 37 -17.09 4.00 12.75
N PHE A 38 -17.72 4.86 13.52
CA PHE A 38 -17.15 6.11 14.01
C PHE A 38 -16.64 5.97 15.45
N ARG A 39 -15.32 6.11 15.60
CA ARG A 39 -14.65 6.09 16.92
C ARG A 39 -14.52 7.53 17.45
N PRO A 40 -14.76 7.79 18.74
CA PRO A 40 -14.71 9.16 19.30
C PRO A 40 -13.35 9.87 19.20
N THR A 41 -12.27 9.13 18.91
CA THR A 41 -10.89 9.63 18.82
C THR A 41 -10.40 9.81 17.40
N TYR A 42 -11.20 9.44 16.38
CA TYR A 42 -10.87 9.58 14.97
C TYR A 42 -11.77 10.62 14.32
N ASP A 43 -11.28 11.33 13.34
CA ASP A 43 -12.17 12.12 12.49
C ASP A 43 -13.05 11.22 11.60
N ALA A 44 -14.06 11.81 10.96
CA ALA A 44 -15.01 11.05 10.16
C ALA A 44 -14.34 10.31 8.98
N ILE A 45 -13.33 10.92 8.36
CA ILE A 45 -12.60 10.34 7.22
C ILE A 45 -11.73 9.17 7.66
N ASP A 46 -11.02 9.29 8.78
CA ASP A 46 -10.17 8.22 9.29
C ASP A 46 -11.00 7.02 9.76
N SER A 47 -12.14 7.25 10.40
CA SER A 47 -13.09 6.19 10.76
C SER A 47 -13.60 5.46 9.51
N LEU A 48 -13.96 6.22 8.48
CA LEU A 48 -14.42 5.67 7.20
C LEU A 48 -13.31 4.84 6.50
N ARG A 49 -12.05 5.26 6.59
CA ARG A 49 -10.92 4.50 6.03
C ARG A 49 -10.76 3.13 6.71
N VAL A 50 -10.93 3.06 8.03
CA VAL A 50 -10.90 1.78 8.77
C VAL A 50 -11.99 0.83 8.27
N GLU A 51 -13.20 1.34 8.09
CA GLU A 51 -14.31 0.54 7.56
C GLU A 51 -14.08 0.13 6.10
N LEU A 52 -13.59 1.04 5.27
CA LEU A 52 -13.24 0.78 3.88
C LEU A 52 -12.18 -0.33 3.75
N ASP A 53 -11.14 -0.30 4.59
CA ASP A 53 -10.09 -1.31 4.61
C ASP A 53 -10.58 -2.66 5.16
N SER A 54 -11.63 -2.63 6.00
CA SER A 54 -12.20 -3.84 6.56
C SER A 54 -13.27 -4.49 5.69
N SER A 55 -13.80 -3.79 4.69
CA SER A 55 -14.93 -4.24 3.88
C SER A 55 -14.51 -4.87 2.55
N ASP A 56 -15.25 -5.88 2.11
CA ASP A 56 -15.09 -6.56 0.82
C ASP A 56 -16.00 -5.96 -0.26
N ALA A 57 -17.06 -5.26 0.15
CA ALA A 57 -18.00 -4.56 -0.72
C ALA A 57 -18.71 -3.43 0.03
N GLY A 58 -19.29 -2.47 -0.69
CA GLY A 58 -20.08 -1.38 -0.15
C GLY A 58 -21.44 -1.22 -0.83
N VAL A 59 -22.48 -0.90 -0.05
CA VAL A 59 -23.81 -0.51 -0.53
C VAL A 59 -24.12 0.88 0.01
N PHE A 60 -24.37 1.83 -0.89
CA PHE A 60 -24.68 3.20 -0.53
C PHE A 60 -26.17 3.49 -0.81
N VAL A 61 -26.92 3.73 0.26
CA VAL A 61 -28.33 4.10 0.15
C VAL A 61 -28.41 5.59 -0.08
N LEU A 62 -28.84 5.96 -1.28
CA LEU A 62 -28.99 7.36 -1.69
C LEU A 62 -30.47 7.73 -1.68
N THR A 63 -30.82 8.73 -0.90
CA THR A 63 -32.17 9.34 -0.80
C THR A 63 -32.10 10.80 -1.25
N PRO A 64 -33.21 11.39 -1.73
CA PRO A 64 -33.25 12.79 -2.20
C PRO A 64 -33.30 13.76 -1.03
N ASP A 65 -32.31 13.76 -0.14
CA ASP A 65 -32.28 14.48 1.12
C ASP A 65 -31.97 15.97 0.94
N ASP A 66 -31.22 16.31 -0.11
CA ASP A 66 -30.76 17.66 -0.39
C ASP A 66 -31.22 18.16 -1.77
N LEU A 67 -31.20 19.46 -1.98
CA LEU A 67 -31.50 20.13 -3.24
C LEU A 67 -30.25 20.86 -3.73
N THR A 68 -29.79 20.54 -4.90
CA THR A 68 -28.67 21.26 -5.54
C THR A 68 -29.17 22.11 -6.68
N GLU A 69 -28.83 23.40 -6.65
CA GLU A 69 -29.05 24.31 -7.75
C GLU A 69 -27.82 24.37 -8.66
N SER A 70 -28.00 24.04 -9.93
CA SER A 70 -26.92 24.08 -10.91
C SER A 70 -27.46 24.59 -12.25
N ARG A 71 -26.83 25.63 -12.78
CA ARG A 71 -27.19 26.28 -14.06
C ARG A 71 -28.68 26.70 -14.10
N GLY A 72 -29.20 27.24 -12.97
CA GLY A 72 -30.59 27.70 -12.85
C GLY A 72 -31.62 26.57 -12.78
N ARG A 73 -31.21 25.34 -12.52
CA ARG A 73 -32.12 24.20 -12.30
C ARG A 73 -31.86 23.60 -10.93
N SER A 74 -32.94 23.48 -10.15
CA SER A 74 -32.90 22.75 -8.86
C SER A 74 -33.16 21.26 -9.12
N SER A 75 -32.40 20.40 -8.50
CA SER A 75 -32.51 18.94 -8.64
C SER A 75 -32.31 18.27 -7.28
N PRO A 76 -33.10 17.22 -6.95
CA PRO A 76 -32.85 16.41 -5.78
C PRO A 76 -31.49 15.72 -5.88
N THR A 77 -30.74 15.75 -4.78
CA THR A 77 -29.42 15.11 -4.67
C THR A 77 -29.34 14.31 -3.38
N ALA A 78 -28.50 13.31 -3.36
CA ALA A 78 -28.10 12.69 -2.11
C ALA A 78 -27.16 13.65 -1.36
N ARG A 79 -27.04 13.42 -0.06
CA ARG A 79 -26.13 14.18 0.80
C ARG A 79 -24.70 14.07 0.32
N ASP A 80 -23.97 15.17 0.29
CA ASP A 80 -22.62 15.27 -0.27
C ASP A 80 -21.60 14.37 0.44
N ASN A 81 -21.71 14.20 1.76
CA ASN A 81 -20.86 13.26 2.51
C ASN A 81 -21.03 11.82 2.00
N VAL A 82 -22.25 11.38 1.74
CA VAL A 82 -22.52 10.03 1.23
C VAL A 82 -21.93 9.83 -0.18
N ILE A 83 -21.94 10.88 -0.99
CA ILE A 83 -21.28 10.87 -2.31
C ILE A 83 -19.75 10.78 -2.20
N LEU A 84 -19.14 11.50 -1.22
CA LEU A 84 -17.72 11.39 -0.93
C LEU A 84 -17.35 9.96 -0.49
N GLU A 85 -18.08 9.39 0.45
CA GLU A 85 -17.92 8.02 0.94
C GLU A 85 -18.03 6.99 -0.19
N LEU A 86 -19.06 7.11 -1.03
CA LEU A 86 -19.24 6.30 -2.24
C LEU A 86 -18.02 6.40 -3.15
N GLY A 87 -17.48 7.60 -3.39
CA GLY A 87 -16.30 7.84 -4.20
C GLY A 87 -15.05 7.14 -3.62
N MET A 88 -14.87 7.19 -2.31
CA MET A 88 -13.75 6.50 -1.63
C MET A 88 -13.85 4.98 -1.78
N PHE A 89 -15.05 4.40 -1.62
CA PHE A 89 -15.28 2.96 -1.80
C PHE A 89 -15.05 2.52 -3.24
N ILE A 90 -15.47 3.31 -4.24
CA ILE A 90 -15.18 3.03 -5.66
C ILE A 90 -13.69 3.05 -5.93
N GLY A 91 -12.99 4.05 -5.40
CA GLY A 91 -11.54 4.18 -5.57
C GLY A 91 -10.77 2.99 -4.97
N ARG A 92 -11.25 2.42 -3.88
CA ARG A 92 -10.58 1.33 -3.15
C ARG A 92 -11.02 -0.07 -3.59
N LEU A 93 -12.32 -0.30 -3.73
CA LEU A 93 -12.89 -1.63 -3.99
C LEU A 93 -13.25 -1.85 -5.45
N GLY A 94 -13.30 -0.78 -6.24
CA GLY A 94 -13.75 -0.82 -7.62
C GLY A 94 -15.28 -0.73 -7.76
N ARG A 95 -15.73 -0.50 -9.01
CA ARG A 95 -17.16 -0.32 -9.34
C ARG A 95 -17.97 -1.61 -9.17
N ASP A 96 -17.34 -2.76 -9.37
CA ASP A 96 -18.01 -4.06 -9.32
C ASP A 96 -18.39 -4.48 -7.88
N ARG A 97 -17.76 -3.87 -6.87
CA ARG A 97 -17.98 -4.13 -5.44
C ARG A 97 -18.67 -2.99 -4.70
N THR A 98 -19.05 -1.94 -5.43
CA THR A 98 -19.68 -0.76 -4.86
C THR A 98 -21.03 -0.53 -5.54
N PHE A 99 -22.08 -0.59 -4.77
CA PHE A 99 -23.47 -0.53 -5.24
C PHE A 99 -24.16 0.72 -4.74
N VAL A 100 -24.99 1.31 -5.58
CA VAL A 100 -25.92 2.36 -5.21
C VAL A 100 -27.32 1.74 -5.08
N LEU A 101 -27.97 1.96 -3.94
CA LEU A 101 -29.37 1.64 -3.72
C LEU A 101 -30.18 2.93 -3.64
N ALA A 102 -31.12 3.11 -4.53
CA ALA A 102 -31.97 4.31 -4.59
C ALA A 102 -33.46 3.94 -4.65
N PRO A 103 -34.39 4.83 -4.22
CA PRO A 103 -35.80 4.61 -4.41
C PRO A 103 -36.16 4.58 -5.89
N ASP A 104 -37.09 3.72 -6.27
CA ASP A 104 -37.63 3.72 -7.62
C ASP A 104 -38.36 5.05 -7.91
N LYS A 105 -38.43 5.45 -9.18
CA LYS A 105 -39.09 6.70 -9.62
C LYS A 105 -38.47 7.99 -9.06
N SER A 106 -37.35 7.93 -8.32
CA SER A 106 -36.65 9.12 -7.86
C SER A 106 -35.60 9.56 -8.85
N ALA A 107 -35.60 10.83 -9.23
CA ALA A 107 -34.59 11.43 -10.12
C ALA A 107 -33.44 12.02 -9.32
N ILE A 108 -32.77 11.20 -8.49
CA ILE A 108 -31.58 11.65 -7.78
C ILE A 108 -30.49 11.94 -8.80
N ARG A 109 -29.97 13.16 -8.78
CA ARG A 109 -28.85 13.55 -9.63
C ARG A 109 -27.55 13.05 -9.01
N LEU A 110 -26.88 12.16 -9.71
CA LEU A 110 -25.48 11.76 -9.41
C LEU A 110 -24.49 12.63 -10.21
N PRO A 111 -23.28 12.85 -9.70
CA PRO A 111 -22.17 13.39 -10.49
C PRO A 111 -21.97 12.56 -11.77
N SER A 112 -21.67 13.24 -12.89
CA SER A 112 -21.51 12.57 -14.21
C SER A 112 -20.43 11.48 -14.19
N ASP A 113 -19.38 11.65 -13.40
CA ASP A 113 -18.26 10.75 -13.30
C ASP A 113 -18.60 9.43 -12.55
N LEU A 114 -19.72 9.44 -11.83
CA LEU A 114 -20.30 8.25 -11.19
C LEU A 114 -21.24 7.47 -12.12
N ASN A 115 -21.46 7.92 -13.36
CA ASN A 115 -22.21 7.17 -14.34
C ASN A 115 -21.52 5.82 -14.64
N GLY A 116 -22.33 4.73 -14.61
CA GLY A 116 -21.82 3.36 -14.81
C GLY A 116 -21.58 2.57 -13.52
N ILE A 117 -21.94 3.12 -12.36
CA ILE A 117 -22.02 2.35 -11.12
C ILE A 117 -23.29 1.50 -11.15
N THR A 118 -23.20 0.29 -10.62
CA THR A 118 -24.36 -0.58 -10.48
C THR A 118 -25.36 0.03 -9.52
N THR A 119 -26.43 0.61 -10.09
CA THR A 119 -27.54 1.15 -9.32
C THR A 119 -28.68 0.14 -9.30
N VAL A 120 -29.15 -0.18 -8.11
CA VAL A 120 -30.34 -1.00 -7.86
C VAL A 120 -31.41 -0.15 -7.19
N HIS A 121 -32.66 -0.48 -7.44
CA HIS A 121 -33.78 0.32 -6.94
C HIS A 121 -34.65 -0.51 -6.01
N TYR A 122 -35.16 0.13 -4.94
CA TYR A 122 -36.19 -0.42 -4.07
C TYR A 122 -37.53 0.28 -4.28
N ASP A 123 -38.62 -0.42 -3.98
CA ASP A 123 -39.99 0.07 -4.10
C ASP A 123 -40.30 1.01 -2.93
N ALA A 124 -40.20 2.32 -3.18
CA ALA A 124 -40.40 3.33 -2.15
C ALA A 124 -41.85 3.36 -1.63
N GLU A 125 -42.87 3.16 -2.49
CA GLU A 125 -44.30 3.16 -2.09
C GLU A 125 -44.63 1.95 -1.20
N ARG A 126 -43.95 0.84 -1.43
CA ARG A 126 -44.12 -0.38 -0.64
C ARG A 126 -43.36 -0.33 0.67
N PHE A 127 -42.31 0.48 0.75
CA PHE A 127 -41.43 0.54 1.90
C PHE A 127 -42.16 0.89 3.20
N ASP A 128 -43.06 1.85 3.17
CA ASP A 128 -43.83 2.27 4.33
C ASP A 128 -44.68 1.16 4.94
N ARG A 129 -45.07 0.17 4.13
CA ARG A 129 -45.97 -0.91 4.57
C ARG A 129 -45.24 -2.22 4.82
N ARG A 130 -44.20 -2.51 4.05
CA ARG A 130 -43.47 -3.79 4.05
C ARG A 130 -42.00 -3.57 3.71
N GLN A 131 -41.25 -3.02 4.64
CA GLN A 131 -39.84 -2.62 4.46
C GLN A 131 -38.96 -3.70 3.79
N ARG A 132 -38.88 -4.89 4.37
CA ARG A 132 -38.06 -5.99 3.83
C ARG A 132 -38.48 -6.41 2.42
N ALA A 133 -39.80 -6.49 2.17
CA ALA A 133 -40.31 -6.87 0.86
C ALA A 133 -40.05 -5.79 -0.21
N ALA A 134 -39.90 -4.53 0.20
CA ALA A 134 -39.58 -3.43 -0.70
C ALA A 134 -38.12 -3.46 -1.18
N VAL A 135 -37.18 -3.87 -0.33
CA VAL A 135 -35.75 -3.94 -0.64
C VAL A 135 -35.29 -5.33 -1.19
N GLY A 136 -36.13 -6.36 -1.04
CA GLY A 136 -35.76 -7.75 -1.28
C GLY A 136 -35.24 -8.04 -2.70
N SER A 137 -35.86 -7.46 -3.75
CA SER A 137 -35.39 -7.63 -5.13
C SER A 137 -34.02 -6.97 -5.38
N ALA A 138 -33.79 -5.79 -4.79
CA ALA A 138 -32.52 -5.09 -4.85
C ALA A 138 -31.43 -5.88 -4.13
N CYS A 139 -31.69 -6.37 -2.92
CA CYS A 139 -30.77 -7.21 -2.15
C CYS A 139 -30.44 -8.52 -2.89
N THR A 140 -31.41 -9.14 -3.56
CA THR A 140 -31.17 -10.34 -4.39
C THR A 140 -30.20 -10.03 -5.53
N ARG A 141 -30.35 -8.91 -6.23
CA ARG A 141 -29.45 -8.49 -7.31
C ARG A 141 -28.03 -8.22 -6.80
N ILE A 142 -27.90 -7.52 -5.67
CA ILE A 142 -26.60 -7.29 -5.02
C ILE A 142 -25.94 -8.63 -4.65
N THR A 143 -26.70 -9.53 -4.02
CA THR A 143 -26.21 -10.86 -3.64
C THR A 143 -25.72 -11.67 -4.86
N GLN A 144 -26.48 -11.65 -5.95
CA GLN A 144 -26.08 -12.35 -7.18
C GLN A 144 -24.81 -11.74 -7.79
N ALA A 145 -24.72 -10.41 -7.85
CA ALA A 145 -23.55 -9.72 -8.35
C ALA A 145 -22.31 -10.06 -7.49
N LEU A 146 -22.38 -9.95 -6.17
CA LEU A 146 -21.27 -10.27 -5.27
C LEU A 146 -20.86 -11.73 -5.29
N LYS A 147 -21.82 -12.67 -5.43
CA LYS A 147 -21.52 -14.11 -5.56
C LYS A 147 -20.86 -14.47 -6.90
N SER A 148 -21.08 -13.67 -7.94
CA SER A 148 -20.42 -13.86 -9.25
C SER A 148 -18.99 -13.30 -9.27
N ILE A 149 -18.66 -12.40 -8.34
CA ILE A 149 -17.32 -11.83 -8.20
C ILE A 149 -16.56 -12.75 -7.24
N GLN A 150 -15.35 -13.17 -7.65
CA GLN A 150 -14.49 -13.92 -6.71
C GLN A 150 -14.27 -13.09 -5.43
N PRO A 151 -14.30 -13.72 -4.24
CA PRO A 151 -14.01 -13.00 -3.00
C PRO A 151 -12.69 -12.25 -3.14
N GLN A 152 -12.66 -10.96 -2.76
CA GLN A 152 -11.37 -10.33 -2.52
C GLN A 152 -10.73 -11.15 -1.39
N VAL A 153 -9.65 -11.83 -1.69
CA VAL A 153 -8.91 -12.56 -0.67
C VAL A 153 -8.33 -11.48 0.23
N SER A 154 -8.96 -11.27 1.38
CA SER A 154 -8.41 -10.36 2.39
C SER A 154 -6.96 -10.76 2.62
N PRO A 155 -6.01 -9.81 2.66
CA PRO A 155 -4.64 -10.12 3.03
C PRO A 155 -4.66 -10.97 4.29
N GLU A 156 -3.84 -12.05 4.33
CA GLU A 156 -3.70 -12.79 5.58
C GLU A 156 -3.50 -11.79 6.72
N PRO A 157 -4.02 -12.05 7.92
CA PRO A 157 -3.97 -11.11 9.04
C PRO A 157 -2.54 -10.55 9.28
N ARG A 158 -1.51 -11.36 9.00
CA ARG A 158 -0.10 -10.93 9.13
C ARG A 158 0.32 -9.89 8.08
N PHE A 159 -0.09 -10.04 6.80
CA PHE A 159 0.23 -9.07 5.74
C PHE A 159 -0.48 -7.76 5.99
N ARG A 160 -1.76 -7.84 6.37
CA ARG A 160 -2.53 -6.67 6.75
C ARG A 160 -1.89 -5.95 7.94
N ALA A 161 -1.55 -6.68 9.01
CA ALA A 161 -0.90 -6.11 10.18
C ALA A 161 0.45 -5.46 9.83
N ARG A 162 1.22 -6.02 8.90
CA ARG A 162 2.48 -5.41 8.40
C ARG A 162 2.21 -4.11 7.68
N LEU A 163 1.25 -4.07 6.76
CA LEU A 163 0.88 -2.84 6.04
C LEU A 163 0.30 -1.77 6.97
N ASP A 164 -0.54 -2.14 7.94
CA ASP A 164 -1.10 -1.22 8.93
C ASP A 164 0.01 -0.59 9.80
N ARG A 165 1.00 -1.38 10.23
CA ARG A 165 2.18 -0.86 10.94
C ARG A 165 3.00 0.07 10.06
N ALA A 166 3.22 -0.29 8.79
CA ALA A 166 3.95 0.50 7.82
C ALA A 166 3.26 1.86 7.58
N MET A 167 1.94 1.86 7.41
CA MET A 167 1.14 3.09 7.28
C MET A 167 1.22 3.96 8.54
N SER A 168 1.10 3.37 9.72
CA SER A 168 1.18 4.11 10.99
C SER A 168 2.56 4.77 11.18
N ARG A 169 3.64 4.08 10.80
CA ARG A 169 5.00 4.65 10.85
C ARG A 169 5.17 5.79 9.85
N LEU A 170 4.72 5.59 8.60
CA LEU A 170 4.77 6.64 7.59
C LEU A 170 4.01 7.89 8.04
N SER A 171 2.80 7.74 8.58
CA SER A 171 2.00 8.87 9.07
C SER A 171 2.73 9.61 10.18
N LYS A 172 3.30 8.91 11.15
CA LYS A 172 4.08 9.50 12.23
C LYS A 172 5.30 10.27 11.70
N ASP A 173 6.08 9.66 10.81
CA ASP A 173 7.26 10.31 10.23
C ASP A 173 6.89 11.57 9.43
N LEU A 174 5.74 11.57 8.73
CA LEU A 174 5.23 12.74 8.02
C LEU A 174 4.76 13.83 8.98
N GLU A 175 4.08 13.48 10.08
CA GLU A 175 3.71 14.44 11.15
C GLU A 175 4.94 15.08 11.77
N ASP A 176 5.97 14.29 12.11
CA ASP A 176 7.23 14.79 12.66
C ASP A 176 7.94 15.74 11.68
N LEU A 177 7.92 15.43 10.37
CA LEU A 177 8.45 16.31 9.33
C LEU A 177 7.69 17.64 9.25
N LEU A 178 6.36 17.60 9.31
CA LEU A 178 5.54 18.80 9.25
C LEU A 178 5.71 19.68 10.51
N ALA A 179 5.86 19.06 11.67
CA ALA A 179 6.11 19.77 12.93
C ALA A 179 7.51 20.41 12.97
N GLY A 180 8.51 19.79 12.34
CA GLY A 180 9.91 20.25 12.32
C GLY A 180 10.23 21.40 11.35
N HIS A 181 9.30 21.88 10.55
CA HIS A 181 9.54 22.94 9.53
C HIS A 181 10.03 24.29 10.07
N GLY A 182 10.12 24.46 11.40
CA GLY A 182 10.56 25.69 12.04
C GLY A 182 12.07 25.83 12.31
N THR A 183 12.86 24.76 12.26
CA THR A 183 14.25 24.76 12.78
C THR A 183 15.36 24.36 11.79
N ALA A 184 15.05 23.85 10.61
CA ALA A 184 16.04 23.22 9.70
C ALA A 184 16.79 24.16 8.76
N ARG A 185 16.95 25.46 9.07
CA ARG A 185 17.52 26.47 8.12
C ARG A 185 19.03 26.66 8.14
N ARG A 186 19.87 25.93 8.90
CA ARG A 186 21.26 26.34 9.14
C ARG A 186 22.41 25.40 8.77
N HIS A 187 22.20 24.27 8.11
CA HIS A 187 23.35 23.36 7.84
C HIS A 187 23.60 23.07 6.36
N ALA A 188 23.22 24.00 5.47
CA ALA A 188 23.22 23.78 4.02
C ALA A 188 24.31 24.52 3.23
N ASP A 189 25.16 25.26 3.84
CA ASP A 189 26.17 26.04 3.13
C ASP A 189 27.33 25.13 2.71
N GLY A 190 27.27 24.50 1.52
CA GLY A 190 28.44 23.86 0.97
C GLY A 190 28.32 22.77 -0.07
N LEU A 191 27.15 22.21 -0.37
CA LEU A 191 27.03 21.20 -1.43
C LEU A 191 26.85 21.87 -2.79
N SER A 192 27.96 22.18 -3.47
CA SER A 192 27.95 22.70 -4.85
C SER A 192 27.67 21.62 -5.90
N ALA A 193 27.81 20.33 -5.54
CA ALA A 193 27.49 19.16 -6.36
C ALA A 193 27.31 17.93 -5.46
N TRP A 194 26.59 16.92 -5.93
CA TRP A 194 26.52 15.60 -5.28
C TRP A 194 27.93 14.97 -5.28
N PRO A 195 28.52 14.64 -4.11
CA PRO A 195 29.90 14.14 -4.03
C PRO A 195 30.03 12.65 -4.39
N GLY A 196 28.96 12.00 -4.89
CA GLY A 196 28.94 10.57 -5.20
C GLY A 196 28.72 9.66 -3.99
N SER A 197 29.07 10.10 -2.78
CA SER A 197 28.83 9.36 -1.53
C SER A 197 28.67 10.33 -0.36
N ILE A 198 27.67 10.07 0.50
CA ILE A 198 27.44 10.79 1.75
C ILE A 198 27.24 9.76 2.86
N SER A 199 27.87 9.99 4.00
CA SER A 199 27.74 9.10 5.17
C SER A 199 27.31 9.90 6.38
N PHE A 200 26.38 9.37 7.16
CA PHE A 200 25.87 9.98 8.38
C PHE A 200 25.40 8.93 9.40
N GLN A 201 25.23 9.34 10.65
CA GLN A 201 24.77 8.46 11.72
C GLN A 201 23.25 8.54 11.87
N LEU A 202 22.58 7.40 11.92
CA LEU A 202 21.21 7.25 12.38
C LEU A 202 21.17 6.27 13.56
N GLY A 203 21.00 6.80 14.76
CA GLY A 203 21.09 6.00 15.97
C GLY A 203 22.48 5.37 16.13
N ARG A 204 22.54 4.02 16.07
CA ARG A 204 23.79 3.25 16.21
C ARG A 204 24.38 2.79 14.88
N ALA A 205 23.70 3.05 13.79
CA ALA A 205 24.12 2.62 12.45
C ALA A 205 24.71 3.79 11.65
N THR A 206 25.74 3.48 10.87
CA THR A 206 26.22 4.38 9.83
C THR A 206 25.41 4.13 8.57
N VAL A 207 24.83 5.18 8.01
CA VAL A 207 24.09 5.13 6.74
C VAL A 207 24.96 5.79 5.68
N HIS A 208 25.19 5.06 4.59
CA HIS A 208 25.88 5.54 3.39
C HIS A 208 24.86 5.68 2.27
N LEU A 209 24.81 6.83 1.65
CA LEU A 209 24.06 7.08 0.42
C LEU A 209 25.08 7.24 -0.71
N GLU A 210 25.10 6.29 -1.64
CA GLU A 210 26.16 6.16 -2.65
C GLU A 210 25.59 6.11 -4.05
N VAL A 211 26.23 6.77 -5.01
CA VAL A 211 25.92 6.63 -6.43
C VAL A 211 26.71 5.46 -7.00
N GLY A 212 26.02 4.51 -7.62
CA GLY A 212 26.66 3.32 -8.19
C GLY A 212 25.64 2.31 -8.73
N ARG A 213 26.11 1.10 -8.88
CA ARG A 213 25.30 -0.04 -9.34
C ARG A 213 25.32 -1.13 -8.29
N ILE A 214 24.16 -1.64 -7.94
CA ILE A 214 24.04 -2.68 -6.91
C ILE A 214 24.82 -3.97 -7.28
N GLN A 215 24.92 -4.31 -8.56
CA GLN A 215 25.66 -5.47 -9.01
C GLN A 215 27.20 -5.32 -8.87
N ASP A 216 27.73 -4.12 -8.72
CA ASP A 216 29.16 -3.89 -8.53
C ASP A 216 29.58 -4.05 -7.06
N TYR A 217 28.60 -4.17 -6.15
CA TYR A 217 28.87 -4.31 -4.72
C TYR A 217 29.37 -5.71 -4.37
N GLN A 218 30.46 -5.75 -3.59
CA GLN A 218 31.01 -6.97 -3.02
C GLN A 218 30.82 -6.97 -1.51
N PRO A 219 30.29 -8.06 -0.92
CA PRO A 219 30.17 -8.19 0.53
C PRO A 219 31.55 -8.09 1.20
N THR A 220 31.65 -7.31 2.26
CA THR A 220 32.92 -7.09 2.98
C THR A 220 33.15 -8.11 4.10
N ASP A 221 32.10 -8.74 4.59
CA ASP A 221 32.17 -9.74 5.64
C ASP A 221 30.99 -10.75 5.60
N THR A 222 31.05 -11.73 6.50
CA THR A 222 30.04 -12.80 6.61
C THR A 222 28.74 -12.34 7.24
N ARG A 223 28.60 -11.11 7.73
CA ARG A 223 27.38 -10.51 8.30
C ARG A 223 26.75 -9.47 7.43
N SER A 224 27.28 -9.29 6.23
CA SER A 224 26.74 -8.40 5.21
C SER A 224 25.74 -9.13 4.31
N VAL A 225 24.71 -8.43 3.85
CA VAL A 225 23.68 -8.95 2.95
C VAL A 225 23.36 -7.94 1.86
N VAL A 226 23.11 -8.44 0.65
CA VAL A 226 22.56 -7.65 -0.45
C VAL A 226 21.05 -7.82 -0.45
N VAL A 227 20.32 -6.72 -0.40
CA VAL A 227 18.87 -6.68 -0.44
C VAL A 227 18.43 -6.27 -1.84
N LEU A 228 17.56 -7.06 -2.45
CA LEU A 228 17.09 -6.81 -3.82
C LEU A 228 15.56 -6.81 -3.85
N PRO A 229 14.93 -5.78 -4.48
CA PRO A 229 13.48 -5.68 -4.58
C PRO A 229 12.93 -6.68 -5.61
N VAL A 230 11.76 -7.24 -5.28
CA VAL A 230 10.94 -8.07 -6.16
C VAL A 230 9.49 -7.59 -6.10
N ASN A 231 8.63 -8.16 -6.97
CA ASN A 231 7.18 -8.03 -6.82
C ASN A 231 6.62 -9.01 -5.78
N GLU A 232 5.36 -8.87 -5.42
CA GLU A 232 4.71 -9.72 -4.41
C GLU A 232 4.53 -11.19 -4.82
N TYR A 233 4.86 -11.55 -6.08
CA TYR A 233 4.73 -12.91 -6.61
C TYR A 233 6.06 -13.68 -6.62
N PHE A 234 7.20 -13.00 -6.40
CA PHE A 234 8.55 -13.57 -6.51
C PHE A 234 8.78 -14.30 -7.84
N ASP A 235 8.23 -13.77 -8.92
CA ASP A 235 8.18 -14.43 -10.21
C ASP A 235 9.46 -14.25 -11.07
N ASP A 236 9.54 -15.07 -12.12
CA ASP A 236 10.66 -15.08 -13.06
C ASP A 236 10.79 -13.76 -13.85
N GLY A 237 9.73 -12.94 -13.92
CA GLY A 237 9.76 -11.64 -14.60
C GLY A 237 10.76 -10.68 -13.98
N CYS A 238 10.82 -10.62 -12.65
CA CYS A 238 11.79 -9.79 -11.93
C CYS A 238 13.25 -10.25 -12.13
N ILE A 239 13.44 -11.57 -12.34
CA ILE A 239 14.77 -12.17 -12.51
C ILE A 239 15.29 -11.92 -13.93
N SER A 240 14.42 -11.99 -14.93
CA SER A 240 14.77 -11.90 -16.34
C SER A 240 14.91 -10.46 -16.85
N ASP A 241 14.38 -9.48 -16.14
CA ASP A 241 14.39 -8.06 -16.56
C ASP A 241 15.68 -7.35 -16.14
N PRO A 242 16.64 -7.09 -17.07
CA PRO A 242 17.90 -6.44 -16.77
C PRO A 242 17.78 -4.95 -16.40
N SER A 243 16.62 -4.35 -16.62
CA SER A 243 16.35 -2.96 -16.23
C SER A 243 16.05 -2.83 -14.74
N GLY A 244 15.63 -3.93 -14.09
CA GLY A 244 15.42 -4.01 -12.66
C GLY A 244 16.69 -4.34 -11.88
N SER A 245 16.75 -3.93 -10.61
CA SER A 245 17.91 -4.18 -9.74
C SER A 245 18.22 -5.67 -9.55
N LEU A 246 17.19 -6.51 -9.39
CA LEU A 246 17.37 -7.96 -9.26
C LEU A 246 17.89 -8.56 -10.56
N GLY A 247 17.23 -8.28 -11.69
CA GLY A 247 17.64 -8.85 -12.98
C GLY A 247 19.04 -8.42 -13.38
N ALA A 248 19.43 -7.15 -13.18
CA ALA A 248 20.79 -6.65 -13.41
C ALA A 248 21.81 -7.40 -12.54
N PHE A 249 21.51 -7.60 -11.25
CA PHE A 249 22.37 -8.33 -10.32
C PHE A 249 22.51 -9.80 -10.71
N VAL A 250 21.42 -10.47 -11.03
CA VAL A 250 21.41 -11.89 -11.42
C VAL A 250 22.14 -12.10 -12.74
N GLN A 251 21.94 -11.25 -13.74
CA GLN A 251 22.66 -11.36 -15.01
C GLN A 251 24.15 -11.11 -14.87
N HIS A 252 24.58 -10.28 -13.92
CA HIS A 252 25.99 -10.05 -13.66
C HIS A 252 26.65 -11.23 -12.94
N HIS A 253 26.00 -11.79 -11.90
CA HIS A 253 26.64 -12.76 -11.01
C HIS A 253 26.22 -14.20 -11.26
N PHE A 254 25.01 -14.45 -11.79
CA PHE A 254 24.38 -15.78 -11.87
C PHE A 254 23.92 -16.16 -13.27
N LYS A 255 24.47 -15.51 -14.32
CA LYS A 255 24.07 -15.76 -15.71
C LYS A 255 24.13 -17.24 -16.08
N ASP A 256 25.18 -17.93 -15.66
CA ASP A 256 25.42 -19.33 -15.99
C ASP A 256 24.69 -20.32 -15.05
N SER A 257 24.10 -19.82 -13.97
CA SER A 257 23.39 -20.60 -12.93
C SER A 257 21.94 -20.12 -12.70
N LEU A 258 21.34 -19.47 -13.69
CA LEU A 258 20.00 -18.87 -13.59
C LEU A 258 18.92 -19.87 -13.16
N ALA A 259 18.96 -21.09 -13.70
CA ALA A 259 17.99 -22.14 -13.35
C ALA A 259 18.08 -22.51 -11.85
N THR A 260 19.30 -22.67 -11.33
CA THR A 260 19.55 -22.95 -9.91
C THR A 260 19.09 -21.79 -9.03
N PHE A 261 19.33 -20.54 -9.46
CA PHE A 261 18.88 -19.35 -8.75
C PHE A 261 17.35 -19.31 -8.63
N THR A 262 16.63 -19.53 -9.74
CA THR A 262 15.18 -19.60 -9.78
C THR A 262 14.62 -20.73 -8.90
N GLU A 263 15.27 -21.91 -8.92
CA GLU A 263 14.88 -23.04 -8.08
C GLU A 263 15.04 -22.73 -6.59
N GLN A 264 16.09 -22.04 -6.20
CA GLN A 264 16.31 -21.63 -4.81
C GLN A 264 15.26 -20.61 -4.35
N ILE A 265 14.84 -19.67 -5.20
CA ILE A 265 13.73 -18.78 -4.87
C ILE A 265 12.45 -19.59 -4.63
N ARG A 266 12.11 -20.52 -5.54
CA ARG A 266 10.92 -21.37 -5.40
C ARG A 266 10.96 -22.19 -4.11
N ALA A 267 12.09 -22.78 -3.79
CA ALA A 267 12.27 -23.51 -2.52
C ALA A 267 12.13 -22.58 -1.30
N ALA A 268 12.67 -21.35 -1.37
CA ALA A 268 12.60 -20.41 -0.27
C ALA A 268 11.19 -19.83 -0.02
N VAL A 269 10.31 -19.80 -1.03
CA VAL A 269 8.93 -19.35 -0.89
C VAL A 269 7.95 -20.49 -0.57
N ASP A 270 8.34 -21.75 -0.68
CA ASP A 270 7.47 -22.92 -0.51
C ASP A 270 6.84 -22.97 0.90
N ASP A 271 7.60 -22.60 1.92
CA ASP A 271 7.14 -22.51 3.31
C ASP A 271 6.54 -21.14 3.69
N VAL A 272 6.54 -20.20 2.74
CA VAL A 272 5.99 -18.86 2.97
C VAL A 272 4.49 -18.89 2.72
N PRO A 273 3.64 -18.50 3.70
CA PRO A 273 2.21 -18.41 3.46
C PRO A 273 1.89 -17.48 2.30
N SER A 274 1.17 -18.00 1.32
CA SER A 274 0.73 -17.28 0.13
C SER A 274 -0.79 -17.25 0.03
N ARG A 275 -1.28 -16.46 -0.89
CA ARG A 275 -2.69 -16.41 -1.25
C ARG A 275 -2.83 -16.37 -2.77
N ARG A 276 -3.84 -17.03 -3.29
CA ARG A 276 -4.18 -16.97 -4.70
C ARG A 276 -4.94 -15.68 -4.99
N VAL A 277 -4.39 -14.83 -5.84
CA VAL A 277 -4.99 -13.55 -6.23
C VAL A 277 -5.12 -13.47 -7.76
N PRO A 278 -6.15 -12.81 -8.28
CA PRO A 278 -6.21 -12.48 -9.70
C PRO A 278 -5.07 -11.47 -10.02
N ARG A 279 -4.15 -11.87 -10.87
CA ARG A 279 -3.09 -10.99 -11.39
C ARG A 279 -3.60 -10.18 -12.57
N ASN A 280 -4.42 -10.83 -13.41
CA ASN A 280 -5.15 -10.19 -14.52
C ASN A 280 -6.45 -10.96 -14.80
N GLU A 281 -7.21 -10.56 -15.85
CA GLU A 281 -8.51 -11.17 -16.19
C GLU A 281 -8.44 -12.70 -16.48
N ARG A 282 -7.25 -13.25 -16.75
CA ARG A 282 -7.05 -14.64 -17.18
C ARG A 282 -6.12 -15.45 -16.28
N GLN A 283 -5.43 -14.80 -15.34
CA GLN A 283 -4.36 -15.44 -14.57
C GLN A 283 -4.60 -15.24 -13.07
N ILE A 284 -4.50 -16.32 -12.33
CA ILE A 284 -4.50 -16.35 -10.87
C ILE A 284 -3.12 -16.80 -10.44
N ASP A 285 -2.42 -15.97 -9.67
CA ASP A 285 -1.09 -16.25 -9.14
C ASP A 285 -1.08 -16.28 -7.61
N GLU A 286 -0.02 -16.83 -7.06
CA GLU A 286 0.25 -16.81 -5.64
C GLU A 286 0.96 -15.52 -5.25
N SER A 287 0.32 -14.72 -4.40
CA SER A 287 0.90 -13.53 -3.80
C SER A 287 1.36 -13.84 -2.37
N TYR A 288 2.60 -13.49 -2.08
CA TYR A 288 3.19 -13.60 -0.74
C TYR A 288 3.02 -12.32 0.08
N GLY A 289 2.50 -11.26 -0.57
CA GLY A 289 2.20 -9.96 0.03
C GLY A 289 3.40 -9.01 0.08
N ILE A 290 3.08 -7.72 0.22
CA ILE A 290 4.09 -6.66 0.30
C ILE A 290 4.86 -6.74 1.63
N GLY A 291 6.18 -6.56 1.55
CA GLY A 291 7.10 -6.63 2.67
C GLY A 291 7.52 -8.05 3.05
N GLU A 292 7.04 -9.08 2.33
CA GLU A 292 7.57 -10.43 2.53
C GLU A 292 9.01 -10.49 2.05
N ALA A 293 9.85 -11.18 2.80
CA ALA A 293 11.26 -11.30 2.52
C ALA A 293 11.74 -12.74 2.63
N ILE A 294 12.56 -13.18 1.69
CA ILE A 294 13.22 -14.48 1.72
C ILE A 294 14.73 -14.32 1.78
N PHE A 295 15.40 -15.26 2.41
CA PHE A 295 16.86 -15.27 2.55
C PHE A 295 17.47 -16.40 1.72
N LEU A 296 18.46 -16.07 0.90
CA LEU A 296 19.19 -17.00 0.04
C LEU A 296 20.69 -16.94 0.43
N SER A 297 21.30 -18.08 0.74
CA SER A 297 22.69 -18.17 1.20
C SER A 297 23.55 -19.19 0.46
N GLU A 298 22.94 -20.03 -0.38
CA GLU A 298 23.63 -21.16 -1.02
C GLU A 298 23.95 -20.93 -2.51
N LEU A 299 23.72 -19.71 -2.99
CA LEU A 299 23.92 -19.34 -4.40
C LEU A 299 25.40 -19.27 -4.79
N GLN A 300 26.17 -18.54 -4.00
CA GLN A 300 27.64 -18.47 -4.01
C GLN A 300 28.13 -18.36 -2.59
N PRO A 301 29.30 -18.93 -2.21
CA PRO A 301 29.75 -18.92 -0.82
C PRO A 301 29.86 -17.54 -0.19
N ASP A 302 30.17 -16.52 -0.99
CA ASP A 302 30.38 -15.15 -0.51
C ASP A 302 29.15 -14.23 -0.61
N TYR A 303 28.05 -14.69 -1.25
CA TYR A 303 26.83 -13.92 -1.37
C TYR A 303 25.74 -14.40 -0.41
N ARG A 304 25.15 -13.43 0.28
CA ARG A 304 23.90 -13.58 1.02
C ARG A 304 22.92 -12.57 0.47
N LEU A 305 21.76 -13.04 0.06
CA LEU A 305 20.73 -12.19 -0.53
C LEU A 305 19.48 -12.21 0.33
N ILE A 306 18.85 -11.05 0.47
CA ILE A 306 17.46 -10.96 0.89
C ILE A 306 16.68 -10.42 -0.30
N LEU A 307 15.73 -11.20 -0.81
CA LEU A 307 14.75 -10.71 -1.77
C LEU A 307 13.53 -10.25 -1.00
N VAL A 308 13.05 -9.03 -1.29
CA VAL A 308 11.93 -8.45 -0.56
C VAL A 308 10.89 -7.86 -1.51
N SER A 309 9.63 -8.17 -1.28
CA SER A 309 8.53 -7.67 -2.11
C SER A 309 8.22 -6.19 -1.78
N VAL A 310 8.32 -5.35 -2.80
CA VAL A 310 8.13 -3.89 -2.73
C VAL A 310 7.06 -3.40 -3.70
N THR A 311 6.78 -4.16 -4.74
CA THR A 311 5.84 -3.78 -5.79
C THR A 311 4.70 -4.77 -5.93
N THR A 312 3.53 -4.24 -6.24
CA THR A 312 2.35 -5.01 -6.68
C THR A 312 2.05 -4.73 -8.14
N GLU A 313 1.39 -5.64 -8.83
CA GLU A 313 0.95 -5.43 -10.21
C GLU A 313 -0.51 -4.96 -10.22
N ARG A 314 -0.75 -3.80 -10.85
CA ARG A 314 -2.11 -3.32 -11.11
C ARG A 314 -2.46 -3.56 -12.58
N THR A 315 -3.59 -4.20 -12.83
CA THR A 315 -4.08 -4.68 -14.14
C THR A 315 -4.05 -3.67 -15.30
N ARG A 316 -3.90 -2.37 -15.03
CA ARG A 316 -3.85 -1.31 -16.06
C ARG A 316 -2.60 -0.45 -16.04
N VAL A 317 -1.76 -0.58 -15.02
CA VAL A 317 -0.63 0.34 -14.76
C VAL A 317 0.70 -0.41 -14.74
N GLY A 318 0.71 -1.73 -14.60
CA GLY A 318 1.92 -2.52 -14.42
C GLY A 318 2.38 -2.57 -12.95
N LEU A 319 3.68 -2.73 -12.74
CA LEU A 319 4.26 -2.76 -11.39
C LEU A 319 4.14 -1.38 -10.73
N HIS A 320 3.75 -1.38 -9.46
CA HIS A 320 3.49 -0.17 -8.70
C HIS A 320 3.97 -0.31 -7.26
N ALA A 321 4.51 0.77 -6.69
CA ALA A 321 4.86 0.87 -5.28
C ALA A 321 4.18 2.09 -4.64
N GLU A 322 3.94 1.99 -3.35
CA GLU A 322 3.47 3.11 -2.53
C GLU A 322 4.46 3.37 -1.39
N PRO A 323 4.56 4.59 -0.85
CA PRO A 323 5.55 4.91 0.19
C PRO A 323 5.55 3.93 1.38
N HIS A 324 4.38 3.50 1.84
CA HIS A 324 4.27 2.54 2.95
C HIS A 324 4.76 1.13 2.60
N PHE A 325 4.85 0.76 1.31
CA PHE A 325 5.45 -0.50 0.89
C PHE A 325 6.95 -0.55 1.21
N ILE A 326 7.64 0.60 1.13
CA ILE A 326 9.06 0.71 1.51
C ILE A 326 9.22 0.41 3.01
N TYR A 327 8.34 0.92 3.86
CA TYR A 327 8.35 0.63 5.30
C TYR A 327 8.09 -0.85 5.57
N ALA A 328 7.10 -1.44 4.90
CA ALA A 328 6.79 -2.87 5.02
C ALA A 328 7.97 -3.74 4.56
N ALA A 329 8.61 -3.37 3.44
CA ALA A 329 9.77 -4.09 2.92
C ALA A 329 10.95 -4.06 3.90
N LEU A 330 11.28 -2.89 4.45
CA LEU A 330 12.35 -2.77 5.44
C LEU A 330 12.04 -3.52 6.74
N GLU A 331 10.79 -3.58 7.18
CA GLU A 331 10.39 -4.44 8.30
C GLU A 331 10.72 -5.92 8.02
N GLY A 332 10.36 -6.43 6.83
CA GLY A 332 10.68 -7.80 6.42
C GLY A 332 12.19 -8.06 6.30
N VAL A 333 12.93 -7.11 5.76
CA VAL A 333 14.41 -7.18 5.67
C VAL A 333 15.02 -7.30 7.07
N ILE A 334 14.62 -6.45 8.02
CA ILE A 334 15.15 -6.47 9.38
C ILE A 334 14.77 -7.76 10.12
N GLU A 335 13.57 -8.29 9.90
CA GLU A 335 13.17 -9.61 10.43
C GLU A 335 14.15 -10.70 9.97
N LYS A 336 14.46 -10.78 8.66
CA LYS A 336 15.42 -11.74 8.11
C LYS A 336 16.86 -11.49 8.59
N MET A 337 17.28 -10.25 8.69
CA MET A 337 18.59 -9.92 9.26
C MET A 337 18.74 -10.41 10.70
N ASN A 338 17.69 -10.28 11.52
CA ASN A 338 17.68 -10.76 12.88
C ASN A 338 17.72 -12.28 12.95
N GLU A 339 16.92 -12.98 12.13
CA GLU A 339 16.91 -14.44 12.03
C GLU A 339 18.30 -15.00 11.71
N HIS A 340 19.02 -14.35 10.79
CA HIS A 340 20.34 -14.77 10.30
C HIS A 340 21.53 -14.05 10.95
N ARG A 341 21.30 -13.23 12.01
CA ARG A 341 22.31 -12.49 12.77
C ARG A 341 23.20 -11.57 11.89
N LEU A 342 22.58 -10.97 10.88
CA LEU A 342 23.24 -10.01 9.97
C LEU A 342 23.23 -8.61 10.58
N ASN A 343 24.22 -7.78 10.28
CA ASN A 343 24.35 -6.44 10.85
C ASN A 343 24.72 -5.35 9.84
N SER A 344 24.97 -5.72 8.60
CA SER A 344 25.24 -4.79 7.50
C SER A 344 24.37 -5.16 6.30
N LEU A 345 23.79 -4.15 5.65
CA LEU A 345 23.04 -4.36 4.42
C LEU A 345 23.41 -3.33 3.37
N VAL A 346 23.35 -3.76 2.12
CA VAL A 346 23.36 -2.88 0.95
C VAL A 346 22.09 -3.13 0.13
N MET A 347 21.48 -2.07 -0.32
CA MET A 347 20.25 -2.15 -1.11
C MET A 347 20.15 -0.99 -2.10
N PRO A 348 19.48 -1.15 -3.23
CA PRO A 348 19.12 -0.03 -4.09
C PRO A 348 18.04 0.82 -3.41
N VAL A 349 17.82 2.04 -3.92
CA VAL A 349 16.67 2.85 -3.53
C VAL A 349 15.39 2.12 -3.93
N LEU A 350 14.62 1.68 -2.93
CA LEU A 350 13.38 0.95 -3.15
C LEU A 350 12.29 1.88 -3.68
N GLY A 351 11.49 1.41 -4.63
CA GLY A 351 10.31 2.08 -5.14
C GLY A 351 10.56 3.06 -6.31
N SER A 352 11.80 3.42 -6.63
CA SER A 352 12.13 4.43 -7.66
C SER A 352 12.20 3.90 -9.10
N GLY A 353 12.33 2.58 -9.27
CA GLY A 353 12.36 1.94 -10.60
C GLY A 353 10.94 1.64 -11.08
N HIS A 354 10.63 0.38 -11.31
CA HIS A 354 9.29 -0.08 -11.71
C HIS A 354 8.16 0.29 -10.72
N GLY A 355 8.49 0.75 -9.49
CA GLY A 355 7.51 1.24 -8.52
C GLY A 355 6.98 2.64 -8.78
N GLU A 356 7.55 3.38 -9.73
CA GLU A 356 7.13 4.71 -10.19
C GLU A 356 7.15 5.85 -9.16
N ILE A 357 7.71 5.64 -7.97
CA ILE A 357 7.95 6.73 -7.01
C ILE A 357 9.10 7.59 -7.53
N SER A 358 8.92 8.92 -7.58
CA SER A 358 10.02 9.82 -8.01
C SER A 358 11.27 9.62 -7.15
N LEU A 359 12.46 9.65 -7.76
CA LEU A 359 13.70 9.30 -7.07
C LEU A 359 13.96 10.13 -5.79
N PRO A 360 13.76 11.48 -5.76
CA PRO A 360 13.91 12.24 -4.52
C PRO A 360 12.94 11.79 -3.41
N ALA A 361 11.68 11.51 -3.76
CA ALA A 361 10.69 11.01 -2.81
C ALA A 361 11.05 9.59 -2.32
N ALA A 362 11.48 8.71 -3.23
CA ALA A 362 11.91 7.37 -2.87
C ALA A 362 13.10 7.40 -1.90
N ILE A 363 14.11 8.23 -2.14
CA ILE A 363 15.25 8.41 -1.21
C ILE A 363 14.75 8.88 0.16
N LEU A 364 13.90 9.90 0.20
CA LEU A 364 13.33 10.41 1.45
C LEU A 364 12.62 9.29 2.22
N PHE A 365 11.71 8.55 1.57
CA PHE A 365 10.96 7.48 2.23
C PHE A 365 11.84 6.31 2.68
N ASN A 366 12.87 5.94 1.89
CA ASN A 366 13.84 4.93 2.33
C ASN A 366 14.58 5.39 3.59
N LEU A 367 15.08 6.62 3.62
CA LEU A 367 15.82 7.15 4.76
C LEU A 367 14.93 7.32 6.01
N LEU A 368 13.69 7.77 5.86
CA LEU A 368 12.72 7.85 6.96
C LEU A 368 12.40 6.46 7.52
N ALA A 369 12.14 5.49 6.65
CA ALA A 369 11.85 4.13 7.07
C ALA A 369 13.06 3.47 7.77
N ILE A 370 14.28 3.68 7.27
CA ILE A 370 15.52 3.26 7.93
C ILE A 370 15.63 3.91 9.31
N ARG A 371 15.43 5.23 9.42
CA ARG A 371 15.46 5.95 10.71
C ARG A 371 14.45 5.39 11.70
N SER A 372 13.22 5.19 11.26
CA SER A 372 12.14 4.67 12.08
C SER A 372 12.47 3.28 12.63
N ILE A 373 12.94 2.37 11.78
CA ILE A 373 13.26 0.99 12.17
C ILE A 373 14.51 0.92 13.05
N LEU A 374 15.55 1.70 12.76
CA LEU A 374 16.76 1.75 13.59
C LEU A 374 16.50 2.33 14.98
N GLY A 375 15.47 3.14 15.15
CA GLY A 375 15.00 3.64 16.44
C GLY A 375 14.30 2.58 17.31
N GLU A 376 13.89 1.45 16.73
CA GLU A 376 13.23 0.36 17.43
C GLU A 376 14.23 -0.71 17.92
N ASP A 377 13.82 -1.49 18.92
CA ASP A 377 14.62 -2.62 19.43
C ASP A 377 14.98 -3.65 18.35
N ARG A 378 14.12 -3.80 17.33
CA ARG A 378 14.31 -4.73 16.22
C ARG A 378 15.50 -4.36 15.34
N GLY A 379 15.73 -3.05 15.13
CA GLY A 379 16.83 -2.54 14.31
C GLY A 379 18.18 -2.40 15.05
N ARG A 380 18.23 -2.64 16.36
CA ARG A 380 19.42 -2.36 17.20
C ARG A 380 20.68 -3.12 16.84
N HIS A 381 20.59 -4.22 16.08
CA HIS A 381 21.77 -4.98 15.64
C HIS A 381 22.42 -4.41 14.40
N VAL A 382 21.69 -3.64 13.60
CA VAL A 382 22.18 -3.04 12.37
C VAL A 382 23.26 -2.03 12.71
N ARG A 383 24.38 -2.11 12.01
CA ARG A 383 25.56 -1.25 12.18
C ARG A 383 25.83 -0.42 10.94
N GLU A 384 25.49 -0.95 9.78
CA GLU A 384 25.77 -0.31 8.51
C GLU A 384 24.62 -0.52 7.53
N VAL A 385 24.23 0.55 6.86
CA VAL A 385 23.24 0.56 5.79
C VAL A 385 23.84 1.31 4.60
N ARG A 386 23.96 0.64 3.45
CA ARG A 386 24.34 1.27 2.19
C ARG A 386 23.15 1.34 1.27
N LEU A 387 22.73 2.56 0.94
CA LEU A 387 21.64 2.84 0.02
C LEU A 387 22.25 3.29 -1.32
N ILE A 388 22.06 2.49 -2.35
CA ILE A 388 22.68 2.71 -3.67
C ILE A 388 21.68 3.45 -4.57
N VAL A 389 22.06 4.64 -5.00
CA VAL A 389 21.39 5.40 -6.05
C VAL A 389 21.98 4.99 -7.39
N PHE A 390 21.15 4.48 -8.29
CA PHE A 390 21.60 4.05 -9.61
C PHE A 390 22.30 5.20 -10.35
N ASP A 391 23.48 4.95 -10.89
CA ASP A 391 24.33 5.97 -11.52
C ASP A 391 23.65 6.67 -12.70
N GLY A 392 22.85 5.93 -13.49
CA GLY A 392 22.03 6.49 -14.58
C GLY A 392 20.93 7.46 -14.14
N ASP A 393 20.54 7.42 -12.86
CA ASP A 393 19.49 8.26 -12.29
C ASP A 393 20.01 9.39 -11.41
N ALA A 394 21.30 9.38 -11.06
CA ALA A 394 21.90 10.35 -10.13
C ALA A 394 21.71 11.81 -10.58
N ALA A 395 21.73 12.06 -11.90
CA ALA A 395 21.50 13.39 -12.47
C ALA A 395 20.05 13.92 -12.30
N LYS A 396 19.11 13.05 -11.93
CA LYS A 396 17.72 13.44 -11.66
C LYS A 396 17.55 14.12 -10.30
N ILE A 397 18.60 14.17 -9.47
CA ILE A 397 18.56 14.76 -8.13
C ILE A 397 19.42 16.02 -8.13
N SER A 398 18.79 17.17 -7.86
CA SER A 398 19.56 18.39 -7.64
C SER A 398 20.26 18.38 -6.28
N PRO A 399 21.41 19.07 -6.11
CA PRO A 399 22.06 19.25 -4.82
C PRO A 399 21.13 19.82 -3.75
N GLU A 400 20.24 20.75 -4.11
CA GLU A 400 19.27 21.37 -3.22
C GLU A 400 18.25 20.35 -2.72
N SER A 401 17.71 19.49 -3.62
CA SER A 401 16.78 18.41 -3.23
C SER A 401 17.44 17.45 -2.26
N MET A 402 18.70 17.07 -2.51
CA MET A 402 19.43 16.18 -1.62
C MET A 402 19.67 16.80 -0.27
N HIS A 403 20.07 18.10 -0.26
CA HIS A 403 20.25 18.84 0.96
C HIS A 403 18.96 18.89 1.79
N ASP A 404 17.82 19.21 1.16
CA ASP A 404 16.51 19.23 1.82
C ASP A 404 16.16 17.86 2.41
N ILE A 405 16.38 16.76 1.68
CA ILE A 405 16.18 15.40 2.18
C ILE A 405 17.04 15.11 3.42
N LEU A 406 18.35 15.38 3.35
CA LEU A 406 19.27 15.08 4.45
C LEU A 406 18.96 15.92 5.69
N SER A 407 18.63 17.20 5.52
CA SER A 407 18.27 18.09 6.66
C SER A 407 17.04 17.61 7.41
N ARG A 408 16.14 16.89 6.75
CA ARG A 408 14.92 16.33 7.36
C ARG A 408 15.15 15.00 8.07
N VAL A 409 16.15 14.25 7.67
CA VAL A 409 16.41 12.89 8.17
C VAL A 409 17.47 12.86 9.27
N THR A 410 18.51 13.67 9.16
CA THR A 410 19.59 13.72 10.16
C THR A 410 19.14 14.53 11.39
N PRO A 411 19.33 14.01 12.61
CA PRO A 411 19.08 14.80 13.82
C PRO A 411 20.01 16.02 13.84
N PRO A 412 19.58 17.15 14.46
CA PRO A 412 20.47 18.28 14.66
C PRO A 412 21.72 17.80 15.41
N SER A 413 22.91 18.23 14.95
CA SER A 413 24.17 17.93 15.63
C SER A 413 24.10 18.41 17.09
N ALA A 414 24.47 17.56 18.04
CA ALA A 414 24.47 17.86 19.47
C ALA A 414 25.58 18.87 19.89
N SER A 415 25.95 19.78 18.98
CA SER A 415 26.92 20.85 19.22
C SER A 415 26.30 22.19 18.80
N ASP A 416 25.49 22.71 19.68
CA ASP A 416 25.30 24.18 19.92
C ASP A 416 24.75 24.39 21.35
#